data_1814e448067e30972a003eb26372e166
#
_entry.id   1814e448067e30972a003eb26372e166
#
_cell.length_a   1.000
_cell.length_b   1.000
_cell.length_c   1.000
_cell.angle_alpha   90.00
_cell.angle_beta   90.00
_cell.angle_gamma   90.00
#
_symmetry.space_group_name_H-M   'P 1'
#
loop_
_entity.id
_entity.type
_entity.pdbx_description
1 polymer ?
#
loop_
_entity_poly.entity_id
_entity_poly.type
_entity_poly.pdbx_seq_one_letter_code
_entity_poly.pdbx_strand_id
1 'polypeptide(L)'
;RFLDALDAKCLCANVEGVRGVEKTAVVTMENGLRVGLTGVITPFVTRFEKPENMAGIRVTDAFGAAWAALGELRRKRVDVTVCIYHGGYEADVKTGAIVSRSGENQGWRMCNELGFDVLLAAHQHMRAENLRVGGTHTCQLADKAREFARVDVAYEGGHVQARSALYPAGERTLPAAEALLRPLEQELAVWLDTPVGRLDTEIPAQEPLERALN
;
A
#
# COMPACT_ATOMS: atom_id res chain seq x y z
N ARG A 1 4.68 -15.27 -13.48
CA ARG A 1 5.89 -14.73 -14.16
C ARG A 1 6.56 -13.63 -13.34
N PHE A 2 5.85 -12.56 -12.90
CA PHE A 2 6.46 -11.49 -12.11
C PHE A 2 6.98 -12.02 -10.75
N LEU A 3 6.16 -12.73 -9.98
CA LEU A 3 6.57 -13.31 -8.69
C LEU A 3 7.69 -14.33 -8.81
N ASP A 4 7.75 -15.09 -9.91
CA ASP A 4 8.79 -16.08 -10.15
C ASP A 4 10.17 -15.44 -10.45
N ALA A 5 10.18 -14.19 -10.92
CA ALA A 5 11.39 -13.40 -11.22
C ALA A 5 11.79 -12.47 -10.07
N LEU A 6 10.97 -12.37 -9.03
CA LEU A 6 11.20 -11.46 -7.92
C LEU A 6 12.20 -12.06 -6.92
N ASP A 7 13.33 -11.40 -6.73
CA ASP A 7 14.29 -11.74 -5.66
C ASP A 7 13.89 -11.07 -4.33
N ALA A 8 12.63 -11.26 -3.96
CA ALA A 8 12.06 -10.76 -2.70
C ALA A 8 10.82 -11.58 -2.33
N LYS A 9 10.45 -11.56 -1.05
CA LYS A 9 9.19 -12.17 -0.59
C LYS A 9 8.01 -11.27 -0.90
N CYS A 10 6.98 -11.85 -1.51
CA CYS A 10 5.69 -11.19 -1.67
C CYS A 10 4.78 -11.57 -0.49
N LEU A 11 4.32 -10.59 0.27
CA LEU A 11 3.48 -10.79 1.44
C LEU A 11 2.08 -10.24 1.21
N CYS A 12 1.05 -11.10 1.35
CA CYS A 12 -0.34 -10.66 1.36
C CYS A 12 -1.22 -11.66 2.10
N ALA A 13 -1.66 -11.32 3.30
CA ALA A 13 -2.38 -12.23 4.18
C ALA A 13 -3.84 -12.45 3.75
N ASN A 14 -4.44 -11.52 3.02
CA ASN A 14 -5.84 -11.59 2.58
C ASN A 14 -6.03 -11.95 1.11
N VAL A 15 -4.98 -12.39 0.41
CA VAL A 15 -5.07 -12.92 -0.95
C VAL A 15 -4.87 -14.43 -0.94
N GLU A 16 -5.75 -15.14 -1.62
CA GLU A 16 -5.73 -16.59 -1.80
C GLU A 16 -5.75 -16.95 -3.29
N GLY A 17 -5.21 -18.12 -3.65
CA GLY A 17 -5.17 -18.58 -5.04
C GLY A 17 -3.93 -18.12 -5.83
N VAL A 18 -3.01 -17.38 -5.22
CA VAL A 18 -1.78 -16.92 -5.87
C VAL A 18 -0.57 -17.66 -5.29
N ARG A 19 0.13 -18.40 -6.14
CA ARG A 19 1.36 -19.09 -5.74
C ARG A 19 2.50 -18.09 -5.51
N GLY A 20 3.33 -18.33 -4.49
CA GLY A 20 4.48 -17.47 -4.16
C GLY A 20 4.14 -16.28 -3.29
N VAL A 21 2.89 -16.17 -2.82
CA VAL A 21 2.48 -15.16 -1.84
C VAL A 21 2.44 -15.79 -0.45
N GLU A 22 3.19 -15.20 0.48
CA GLU A 22 3.23 -15.63 1.89
C GLU A 22 2.33 -14.69 2.73
N LYS A 23 1.86 -15.19 3.89
CA LYS A 23 1.03 -14.38 4.80
C LYS A 23 1.87 -13.55 5.77
N THR A 24 2.98 -14.12 6.23
CA THR A 24 3.87 -13.49 7.20
C THR A 24 5.32 -13.83 6.90
N ALA A 25 6.23 -12.94 7.25
CA ALA A 25 7.67 -13.21 7.27
C ALA A 25 8.29 -12.72 8.58
N VAL A 26 9.42 -13.31 8.96
CA VAL A 26 10.26 -12.81 10.05
C VAL A 26 11.65 -12.56 9.49
N VAL A 27 12.16 -11.35 9.72
CA VAL A 27 13.52 -10.95 9.39
C VAL A 27 14.28 -10.74 10.70
N THR A 28 15.45 -11.35 10.82
CA THR A 28 16.36 -11.10 11.93
C THR A 28 17.39 -10.09 11.47
N MET A 29 17.43 -8.94 12.14
CA MET A 29 18.35 -7.85 11.85
C MET A 29 19.77 -8.21 12.38
N GLU A 30 20.79 -7.49 11.92
CA GLU A 30 22.19 -7.71 12.34
C GLU A 30 22.41 -7.60 13.85
N ASN A 31 21.62 -6.76 14.53
CA ASN A 31 21.63 -6.59 15.98
C ASN A 31 20.81 -7.67 16.72
N GLY A 32 20.29 -8.68 16.02
CA GLY A 32 19.50 -9.77 16.57
C GLY A 32 18.00 -9.45 16.73
N LEU A 33 17.56 -8.22 16.45
CA LEU A 33 16.15 -7.83 16.52
C LEU A 33 15.32 -8.60 15.50
N ARG A 34 14.20 -9.17 15.92
CA ARG A 34 13.30 -9.96 15.08
C ARG A 34 12.11 -9.12 14.66
N VAL A 35 12.05 -8.79 13.38
CA VAL A 35 10.97 -8.00 12.78
C VAL A 35 9.99 -8.92 12.07
N GLY A 36 8.74 -8.91 12.52
CA GLY A 36 7.63 -9.63 11.90
C GLY A 36 6.92 -8.74 10.89
N LEU A 37 6.78 -9.25 9.68
CA LEU A 37 6.18 -8.54 8.54
C LEU A 37 4.91 -9.27 8.08
N THR A 38 3.89 -8.52 7.73
CA THR A 38 2.72 -8.98 6.97
C THR A 38 2.29 -7.92 5.98
N GLY A 39 1.50 -8.32 4.98
CA GLY A 39 0.86 -7.40 4.06
C GLY A 39 -0.62 -7.71 3.91
N VAL A 40 -1.43 -6.69 3.63
CA VAL A 40 -2.84 -6.83 3.25
C VAL A 40 -3.20 -5.78 2.20
N ILE A 41 -4.21 -6.06 1.38
CA ILE A 41 -4.73 -5.13 0.38
C ILE A 41 -6.21 -4.83 0.64
N THR A 42 -6.68 -3.69 0.13
CA THR A 42 -8.11 -3.39 0.18
C THR A 42 -8.92 -4.46 -0.56
N PRO A 43 -10.03 -4.95 0.00
CA PRO A 43 -10.90 -5.89 -0.71
C PRO A 43 -11.56 -5.27 -1.95
N PHE A 44 -11.52 -3.95 -2.09
CA PHE A 44 -12.06 -3.23 -3.24
C PHE A 44 -11.27 -3.43 -4.54
N VAL A 45 -10.08 -4.03 -4.50
CA VAL A 45 -9.38 -4.44 -5.72
C VAL A 45 -10.26 -5.25 -6.66
N THR A 46 -11.20 -6.05 -6.14
CA THR A 46 -12.17 -6.81 -6.93
C THR A 46 -13.17 -5.94 -7.70
N ARG A 47 -13.29 -4.64 -7.39
CA ARG A 47 -14.12 -3.67 -8.10
C ARG A 47 -13.34 -2.88 -9.15
N PHE A 48 -12.02 -2.82 -9.02
CA PHE A 48 -11.13 -2.08 -9.92
C PHE A 48 -10.54 -2.98 -11.00
N GLU A 49 -10.35 -4.27 -10.68
CA GLU A 49 -9.77 -5.23 -11.60
C GLU A 49 -10.82 -5.90 -12.50
N LYS A 50 -10.40 -6.25 -13.71
CA LYS A 50 -11.22 -7.04 -14.63
C LYS A 50 -11.44 -8.45 -14.07
N PRO A 51 -12.64 -9.03 -14.25
CA PRO A 51 -12.93 -10.39 -13.77
C PRO A 51 -11.93 -11.43 -14.22
N GLU A 52 -11.38 -11.30 -15.44
CA GLU A 52 -10.40 -12.21 -16.02
C GLU A 52 -9.08 -12.21 -15.22
N ASN A 53 -8.67 -11.04 -14.71
CA ASN A 53 -7.46 -10.89 -13.89
C ASN A 53 -7.65 -11.48 -12.49
N MET A 54 -8.90 -11.62 -12.05
CA MET A 54 -9.25 -12.16 -10.73
C MET A 54 -9.61 -13.66 -10.75
N ALA A 55 -9.54 -14.30 -11.92
CA ALA A 55 -9.88 -15.72 -12.05
C ALA A 55 -9.01 -16.60 -11.13
N GLY A 56 -9.65 -17.33 -10.21
CA GLY A 56 -8.98 -18.18 -9.22
C GLY A 56 -8.36 -17.42 -8.03
N ILE A 57 -8.47 -16.10 -7.99
CA ILE A 57 -7.98 -15.27 -6.89
C ILE A 57 -9.16 -14.88 -5.99
N ARG A 58 -8.99 -15.07 -4.69
CA ARG A 58 -9.94 -14.60 -3.68
C ARG A 58 -9.28 -13.57 -2.76
N VAL A 59 -9.92 -12.43 -2.59
CA VAL A 59 -9.49 -11.40 -1.64
C VAL A 59 -10.48 -11.39 -0.49
N THR A 60 -9.98 -11.59 0.73
CA THR A 60 -10.79 -11.63 1.96
C THR A 60 -10.73 -10.29 2.69
N ASP A 61 -11.45 -10.18 3.81
CA ASP A 61 -11.41 -8.98 4.66
C ASP A 61 -9.99 -8.67 5.15
N ALA A 62 -9.54 -7.43 4.91
CA ALA A 62 -8.18 -7.01 5.22
C ALA A 62 -7.94 -6.93 6.74
N PHE A 63 -8.93 -6.44 7.52
CA PHE A 63 -8.82 -6.32 8.96
C PHE A 63 -8.68 -7.70 9.63
N GLY A 64 -9.56 -8.65 9.30
CA GLY A 64 -9.53 -10.00 9.85
C GLY A 64 -8.26 -10.75 9.50
N ALA A 65 -7.77 -10.61 8.26
CA ALA A 65 -6.51 -11.21 7.82
C ALA A 65 -5.29 -10.61 8.53
N ALA A 66 -5.25 -9.28 8.69
CA ALA A 66 -4.20 -8.59 9.43
C ALA A 66 -4.18 -9.01 10.90
N TRP A 67 -5.35 -9.13 11.55
CA TRP A 67 -5.47 -9.62 12.91
C TRP A 67 -4.93 -11.07 13.07
N ALA A 68 -5.30 -11.96 12.16
CA ALA A 68 -4.82 -13.34 12.16
C ALA A 68 -3.30 -13.42 11.96
N ALA A 69 -2.76 -12.63 11.02
CA ALA A 69 -1.33 -12.53 10.75
C ALA A 69 -0.56 -11.99 11.96
N LEU A 70 -1.07 -10.95 12.63
CA LEU A 70 -0.47 -10.42 13.87
C LEU A 70 -0.43 -11.49 14.97
N GLY A 71 -1.51 -12.27 15.13
CA GLY A 71 -1.54 -13.38 16.06
C GLY A 71 -0.47 -14.45 15.77
N GLU A 72 -0.22 -14.73 14.48
CA GLU A 72 0.85 -15.64 14.06
C GLU A 72 2.24 -15.05 14.38
N LEU A 73 2.49 -13.76 14.08
CA LEU A 73 3.75 -13.10 14.36
C LEU A 73 4.06 -13.07 15.88
N ARG A 74 3.06 -12.81 16.70
CA ARG A 74 3.20 -12.86 18.17
C ARG A 74 3.57 -14.27 18.67
N ARG A 75 2.99 -15.33 18.11
CA ARG A 75 3.40 -16.71 18.43
C ARG A 75 4.84 -17.01 18.01
N LYS A 76 5.32 -16.38 16.92
CA LYS A 76 6.72 -16.47 16.49
C LYS A 76 7.68 -15.64 17.36
N ARG A 77 7.17 -14.93 18.38
CA ARG A 77 7.95 -14.12 19.34
C ARG A 77 8.85 -13.10 18.63
N VAL A 78 8.26 -12.31 17.74
CA VAL A 78 8.94 -11.18 17.11
C VAL A 78 8.99 -9.99 18.08
N ASP A 79 9.99 -9.14 17.94
CA ASP A 79 10.20 -7.96 18.79
C ASP A 79 9.44 -6.75 18.25
N VAL A 80 9.31 -6.66 16.91
CA VAL A 80 8.62 -5.57 16.20
C VAL A 80 7.67 -6.17 15.19
N THR A 81 6.47 -5.60 15.08
CA THR A 81 5.42 -6.00 14.13
C THR A 81 5.13 -4.90 13.12
N VAL A 82 5.22 -5.22 11.81
CA VAL A 82 4.95 -4.28 10.72
C VAL A 82 3.87 -4.84 9.82
N CYS A 83 2.85 -4.03 9.55
CA CYS A 83 1.83 -4.32 8.54
C CYS A 83 1.99 -3.36 7.35
N ILE A 84 2.12 -3.92 6.15
CA ILE A 84 2.11 -3.18 4.88
C ILE A 84 0.68 -3.26 4.34
N TYR A 85 -0.02 -2.14 4.29
CA TYR A 85 -1.42 -2.10 3.88
C TYR A 85 -1.59 -1.29 2.61
N HIS A 86 -1.92 -1.97 1.49
CA HIS A 86 -2.41 -1.26 0.30
C HIS A 86 -3.89 -0.94 0.47
N GLY A 87 -4.14 0.10 1.22
CA GLY A 87 -5.41 0.72 1.57
C GLY A 87 -5.10 1.95 2.43
N GLY A 88 -6.08 2.83 2.56
CA GLY A 88 -5.92 4.09 3.27
C GLY A 88 -6.66 4.14 4.60
N TYR A 89 -6.93 5.35 5.05
CA TYR A 89 -7.63 5.62 6.29
C TYR A 89 -9.09 5.99 6.00
N GLU A 90 -10.03 5.38 6.70
CA GLU A 90 -11.46 5.69 6.68
C GLU A 90 -11.83 6.89 7.53
N ALA A 91 -10.86 7.43 8.27
CA ALA A 91 -11.00 8.62 9.10
C ALA A 91 -10.05 9.73 8.67
N ASP A 92 -10.40 10.97 8.94
CA ASP A 92 -9.48 12.10 8.88
C ASP A 92 -8.36 11.89 9.91
N VAL A 93 -7.12 11.85 9.45
CA VAL A 93 -5.96 11.49 10.30
C VAL A 93 -5.59 12.54 11.35
N LYS A 94 -6.14 13.75 11.27
CA LYS A 94 -5.90 14.83 12.23
C LYS A 94 -6.97 14.86 13.31
N THR A 95 -8.22 14.64 12.93
CA THR A 95 -9.38 14.77 13.81
C THR A 95 -9.93 13.45 14.31
N GLY A 96 -9.63 12.34 13.61
CA GLY A 96 -10.21 11.02 13.87
C GLY A 96 -11.67 10.87 13.41
N ALA A 97 -12.23 11.89 12.77
CA ALA A 97 -13.60 11.84 12.27
C ALA A 97 -13.72 10.84 11.12
N ILE A 98 -14.68 9.93 11.19
CA ILE A 98 -14.92 8.95 10.10
C ILE A 98 -15.43 9.68 8.86
N VAL A 99 -14.69 9.59 7.76
CA VAL A 99 -15.01 10.23 6.47
C VAL A 99 -15.54 9.23 5.45
N SER A 100 -15.31 7.93 5.64
CA SER A 100 -15.86 6.87 4.79
C SER A 100 -16.26 5.65 5.60
N ARG A 101 -17.39 5.02 5.19
CA ARG A 101 -17.89 3.77 5.77
C ARG A 101 -18.04 2.69 4.70
N SER A 102 -17.40 2.86 3.53
CA SER A 102 -17.50 1.92 2.41
C SER A 102 -16.85 0.57 2.71
N GLY A 103 -15.89 0.52 3.63
CA GLY A 103 -15.05 -0.66 3.89
C GLY A 103 -13.84 -0.76 2.96
N GLU A 104 -13.66 0.20 2.04
CA GLU A 104 -12.51 0.27 1.15
C GLU A 104 -11.22 0.54 1.93
N ASN A 105 -11.25 1.52 2.81
CA ASN A 105 -10.15 1.89 3.67
C ASN A 105 -10.45 1.44 5.11
N GLN A 106 -9.48 0.85 5.78
CA GLN A 106 -9.61 0.30 7.13
C GLN A 106 -8.38 0.62 8.01
N GLY A 107 -7.48 1.47 7.53
CA GLY A 107 -6.19 1.74 8.18
C GLY A 107 -6.32 2.42 9.54
N TRP A 108 -7.28 3.33 9.69
CA TRP A 108 -7.56 3.97 10.98
C TRP A 108 -7.99 2.96 12.04
N ARG A 109 -8.93 2.10 11.67
CA ARG A 109 -9.39 1.02 12.54
C ARG A 109 -8.28 0.02 12.88
N MET A 110 -7.49 -0.38 11.89
CA MET A 110 -6.35 -1.28 12.11
C MET A 110 -5.36 -0.70 13.11
N CYS A 111 -5.03 0.59 13.02
CA CYS A 111 -4.13 1.26 13.95
C CYS A 111 -4.67 1.30 15.37
N ASN A 112 -5.99 1.51 15.55
CA ASN A 112 -6.59 1.60 16.88
C ASN A 112 -6.86 0.25 17.53
N GLU A 113 -7.20 -0.79 16.77
CA GLU A 113 -7.76 -2.02 17.33
C GLU A 113 -6.80 -3.22 17.28
N LEU A 114 -5.80 -3.25 16.36
CA LEU A 114 -4.95 -4.43 16.20
C LEU A 114 -3.69 -4.40 17.04
N GLY A 115 -3.02 -3.25 17.18
CA GLY A 115 -1.79 -3.09 17.95
C GLY A 115 -0.56 -3.64 17.22
N PHE A 116 -0.42 -3.37 15.92
CA PHE A 116 0.86 -3.38 15.24
C PHE A 116 1.73 -2.23 15.75
N ASP A 117 3.06 -2.41 15.76
CA ASP A 117 3.98 -1.32 16.08
C ASP A 117 4.03 -0.29 14.97
N VAL A 118 4.03 -0.77 13.71
CA VAL A 118 4.07 0.05 12.49
C VAL A 118 3.02 -0.44 11.49
N LEU A 119 2.27 0.50 10.89
CA LEU A 119 1.40 0.26 9.75
C LEU A 119 1.78 1.22 8.63
N LEU A 120 2.18 0.68 7.47
CA LEU A 120 2.50 1.45 6.28
C LEU A 120 1.31 1.45 5.34
N ALA A 121 0.64 2.59 5.19
CA ALA A 121 -0.55 2.74 4.37
C ALA A 121 -0.24 3.27 2.96
N ALA A 122 -1.17 3.07 2.03
CA ALA A 122 -1.07 3.53 0.65
C ALA A 122 -2.48 3.82 0.05
N HIS A 123 -2.66 3.67 -1.28
CA HIS A 123 -3.94 3.67 -2.00
C HIS A 123 -4.60 5.03 -2.19
N GLN A 124 -4.74 5.84 -1.15
CA GLN A 124 -5.43 7.13 -1.24
C GLN A 124 -4.60 8.25 -1.89
N HIS A 125 -3.34 8.00 -2.22
CA HIS A 125 -2.41 8.98 -2.81
C HIS A 125 -2.26 10.27 -1.99
N MET A 126 -2.44 10.19 -0.67
CA MET A 126 -2.29 11.33 0.24
C MET A 126 -0.97 11.24 1.02
N ARG A 127 -0.39 12.39 1.32
CA ARG A 127 0.77 12.47 2.20
C ARG A 127 0.35 12.47 3.66
N ALA A 128 0.83 11.51 4.41
CA ALA A 128 0.69 11.46 5.86
C ALA A 128 2.02 11.00 6.46
N GLU A 129 2.71 11.92 7.13
CA GLU A 129 4.04 11.73 7.68
C GLU A 129 3.99 11.64 9.19
N ASN A 130 4.75 10.69 9.76
CA ASN A 130 5.03 10.59 11.19
C ASN A 130 3.78 10.62 12.09
N LEU A 131 2.74 9.89 11.72
CA LEU A 131 1.50 9.83 12.49
C LEU A 131 1.58 8.75 13.56
N ARG A 132 0.86 8.98 14.66
CA ARG A 132 0.56 7.97 15.67
C ARG A 132 -0.95 7.91 15.88
N VAL A 133 -1.53 6.74 15.59
CA VAL A 133 -2.96 6.47 15.71
C VAL A 133 -3.13 5.30 16.67
N GLY A 134 -3.85 5.53 17.75
CA GLY A 134 -3.87 4.57 18.86
C GLY A 134 -2.45 4.32 19.40
N GLY A 135 -2.01 3.08 19.40
CA GLY A 135 -0.63 2.70 19.75
C GLY A 135 0.30 2.56 18.55
N THR A 136 -0.21 2.61 17.32
CA THR A 136 0.49 2.26 16.09
C THR A 136 1.12 3.49 15.44
N HIS A 137 2.41 3.39 15.07
CA HIS A 137 3.04 4.36 14.18
C HIS A 137 2.60 4.10 12.74
N THR A 138 2.26 5.16 11.99
CA THR A 138 1.80 5.01 10.61
C THR A 138 2.23 6.17 9.72
N CYS A 139 2.36 5.90 8.43
CA CYS A 139 2.59 6.91 7.39
C CYS A 139 1.98 6.44 6.07
N GLN A 140 1.76 7.39 5.16
CA GLN A 140 1.31 7.13 3.80
C GLN A 140 2.04 8.04 2.83
N LEU A 141 2.40 7.49 1.67
CA LEU A 141 3.06 8.20 0.57
C LEU A 141 2.04 8.73 -0.44
N ALA A 142 2.42 9.79 -1.15
CA ALA A 142 1.75 10.19 -2.38
C ALA A 142 1.93 9.13 -3.49
N ASP A 143 1.44 9.44 -4.68
CA ASP A 143 1.44 8.55 -5.84
C ASP A 143 2.74 8.63 -6.68
N LYS A 144 2.85 7.71 -7.66
CA LYS A 144 3.84 7.75 -8.76
C LYS A 144 5.30 7.70 -8.32
N ALA A 145 5.59 7.10 -7.16
CA ALA A 145 6.95 6.96 -6.63
C ALA A 145 7.75 8.28 -6.57
N ARG A 146 7.08 9.42 -6.39
CA ARG A 146 7.72 10.74 -6.29
C ARG A 146 8.50 10.92 -4.99
N GLU A 147 8.23 10.07 -4.01
CA GLU A 147 8.85 10.11 -2.69
C GLU A 147 8.99 8.70 -2.12
N PHE A 148 9.83 8.57 -1.12
CA PHE A 148 9.94 7.37 -0.30
C PHE A 148 9.87 7.74 1.18
N ALA A 149 9.46 6.79 2.01
CA ALA A 149 9.47 6.94 3.45
C ALA A 149 10.69 6.22 4.05
N ARG A 150 11.37 6.89 4.98
CA ARG A 150 12.29 6.26 5.91
C ARG A 150 11.57 6.12 7.25
N VAL A 151 11.54 4.91 7.78
CA VAL A 151 10.98 4.62 9.10
C VAL A 151 12.11 4.12 10.00
N ASP A 152 12.43 4.89 11.02
CA ASP A 152 13.39 4.51 12.03
C ASP A 152 12.66 3.86 13.21
N VAL A 153 13.10 2.68 13.64
CA VAL A 153 12.51 1.92 14.74
C VAL A 153 13.55 1.65 15.80
N ALA A 154 13.26 2.04 17.02
CA ALA A 154 14.03 1.68 18.22
C ALA A 154 13.24 0.70 19.09
N TYR A 155 13.94 -0.29 19.64
CA TYR A 155 13.38 -1.27 20.57
C TYR A 155 14.19 -1.25 21.86
N GLU A 156 13.56 -0.83 22.95
CA GLU A 156 14.20 -0.74 24.27
C GLU A 156 13.25 -1.20 25.36
N GLY A 157 13.70 -2.10 26.22
CA GLY A 157 12.92 -2.55 27.40
C GLY A 157 11.57 -3.17 27.07
N GLY A 158 11.41 -3.78 25.91
CA GLY A 158 10.12 -4.33 25.45
C GLY A 158 9.19 -3.30 24.77
N HIS A 159 9.66 -2.07 24.56
CA HIS A 159 8.88 -0.99 23.94
C HIS A 159 9.43 -0.63 22.57
N VAL A 160 8.53 -0.47 21.61
CA VAL A 160 8.84 0.00 20.26
C VAL A 160 8.56 1.50 20.15
N GLN A 161 9.55 2.23 19.68
CA GLN A 161 9.40 3.62 19.24
C GLN A 161 9.70 3.71 17.76
N ALA A 162 8.79 4.30 17.01
CA ALA A 162 8.97 4.50 15.58
C ALA A 162 8.72 5.95 15.19
N ARG A 163 9.43 6.40 14.17
CA ARG A 163 9.25 7.69 13.52
C ARG A 163 9.47 7.54 12.02
N SER A 164 8.81 8.36 11.23
CA SER A 164 8.98 8.37 9.78
C SER A 164 9.24 9.76 9.24
N ALA A 165 9.95 9.83 8.13
CA ALA A 165 10.14 11.03 7.33
C ALA A 165 9.99 10.70 5.86
N LEU A 166 9.38 11.62 5.10
CA LEU A 166 9.17 11.48 3.67
C LEU A 166 10.21 12.28 2.91
N TYR A 167 10.88 11.64 1.98
CA TYR A 167 11.94 12.22 1.16
C TYR A 167 11.54 12.16 -0.31
N PRO A 168 11.80 13.21 -1.10
CA PRO A 168 11.58 13.16 -2.53
C PRO A 168 12.46 12.09 -3.17
N ALA A 169 11.93 11.40 -4.18
CA ALA A 169 12.72 10.56 -5.06
C ALA A 169 13.75 11.43 -5.78
N GLY A 170 15.00 10.97 -5.86
CA GLY A 170 16.04 11.70 -6.58
C GLY A 170 15.81 11.64 -8.10
N GLU A 171 16.41 12.58 -8.82
CA GLU A 171 16.37 12.62 -10.29
C GLU A 171 17.31 11.59 -10.94
N ARG A 172 18.06 10.87 -10.14
CA ARG A 172 19.02 9.89 -10.63
C ARG A 172 18.31 8.65 -11.16
N THR A 173 18.45 8.41 -12.43
CA THR A 173 17.91 7.23 -13.10
C THR A 173 18.93 6.08 -13.15
N LEU A 174 18.42 4.87 -13.36
CA LEU A 174 19.24 3.70 -13.60
C LEU A 174 19.31 3.44 -15.11
N PRO A 175 20.47 3.65 -15.78
CA PRO A 175 20.56 3.53 -17.24
C PRO A 175 20.08 2.20 -17.80
N ALA A 176 20.30 1.10 -17.07
CA ALA A 176 19.83 -0.22 -17.47
C ALA A 176 18.28 -0.31 -17.45
N ALA A 177 17.62 0.32 -16.49
CA ALA A 177 16.15 0.37 -16.44
C ALA A 177 15.58 1.26 -17.55
N GLU A 178 16.20 2.42 -17.81
CA GLU A 178 15.82 3.29 -18.93
C GLU A 178 15.94 2.58 -20.28
N ALA A 179 17.03 1.88 -20.53
CA ALA A 179 17.22 1.14 -21.77
C ALA A 179 16.16 0.04 -21.95
N LEU A 180 15.74 -0.60 -20.86
CA LEU A 180 14.70 -1.63 -20.87
C LEU A 180 13.31 -1.05 -21.12
N LEU A 181 12.99 0.13 -20.56
CA LEU A 181 11.68 0.75 -20.65
C LEU A 181 11.47 1.57 -21.92
N ARG A 182 12.55 2.10 -22.52
CA ARG A 182 12.49 2.99 -23.69
C ARG A 182 11.62 2.50 -24.85
N PRO A 183 11.66 1.22 -25.28
CA PRO A 183 10.79 0.74 -26.35
C PRO A 183 9.30 0.84 -25.98
N LEU A 184 8.95 0.49 -24.74
CA LEU A 184 7.58 0.57 -24.23
C LEU A 184 7.10 2.03 -24.13
N GLU A 185 7.96 2.93 -23.67
CA GLU A 185 7.64 4.37 -23.56
C GLU A 185 7.40 4.98 -24.95
N GLN A 186 8.18 4.58 -25.97
CA GLN A 186 7.98 5.01 -27.36
C GLN A 186 6.65 4.51 -27.93
N GLU A 187 6.32 3.25 -27.72
CA GLU A 187 5.03 2.67 -28.13
C GLU A 187 3.86 3.37 -27.43
N LEU A 188 3.97 3.60 -26.13
CA LEU A 188 2.96 4.29 -25.34
C LEU A 188 2.77 5.74 -25.79
N ALA A 189 3.84 6.46 -26.11
CA ALA A 189 3.76 7.84 -26.61
C ALA A 189 2.97 7.90 -27.92
N VAL A 190 3.25 7.01 -28.88
CA VAL A 190 2.51 6.91 -30.14
C VAL A 190 1.03 6.62 -29.89
N TRP A 191 0.71 5.73 -28.97
CA TRP A 191 -0.66 5.38 -28.60
C TRP A 191 -1.40 6.56 -27.96
N LEU A 192 -0.76 7.28 -27.03
CA LEU A 192 -1.33 8.43 -26.35
C LEU A 192 -1.55 9.62 -27.28
N ASP A 193 -0.69 9.83 -28.27
CA ASP A 193 -0.80 10.91 -29.26
C ASP A 193 -1.85 10.61 -30.35
N THR A 194 -2.39 9.39 -30.38
CA THR A 194 -3.43 9.02 -31.34
C THR A 194 -4.75 9.69 -31.00
N PRO A 195 -5.31 10.56 -31.85
CA PRO A 195 -6.59 11.21 -31.61
C PRO A 195 -7.72 10.19 -31.47
N VAL A 196 -8.44 10.21 -30.36
CA VAL A 196 -9.59 9.32 -30.11
C VAL A 196 -10.93 10.00 -30.39
N GLY A 197 -10.95 11.32 -30.54
CA GLY A 197 -12.12 12.10 -30.81
C GLY A 197 -11.85 13.60 -30.78
N ARG A 198 -12.89 14.36 -31.08
CA ARG A 198 -12.88 15.83 -30.99
C ARG A 198 -14.06 16.28 -30.16
N LEU A 199 -13.83 17.25 -29.29
CA LEU A 199 -14.87 17.95 -28.56
C LEU A 199 -15.07 19.31 -29.25
N ASP A 200 -16.30 19.62 -29.64
CA ASP A 200 -16.65 20.92 -30.26
C ASP A 200 -17.10 21.94 -29.20
N THR A 201 -17.11 21.54 -27.95
CA THR A 201 -17.53 22.37 -26.80
C THR A 201 -16.53 22.22 -25.66
N GLU A 202 -16.28 23.29 -24.93
CA GLU A 202 -15.51 23.26 -23.70
C GLU A 202 -16.32 22.56 -22.61
N ILE A 203 -15.73 21.58 -21.92
CA ILE A 203 -16.31 20.93 -20.75
C ILE A 203 -15.77 21.63 -19.51
N PRO A 204 -16.61 22.33 -18.72
CA PRO A 204 -16.18 22.98 -17.50
C PRO A 204 -15.62 21.93 -16.52
N ALA A 205 -14.45 22.19 -15.94
CA ALA A 205 -13.78 21.29 -15.01
C ALA A 205 -14.58 20.96 -13.74
N GLN A 206 -15.65 21.71 -13.48
CA GLN A 206 -16.53 21.53 -12.32
C GLN A 206 -17.75 20.67 -12.60
N GLU A 207 -18.02 20.34 -13.85
CA GLU A 207 -19.13 19.46 -14.22
C GLU A 207 -18.67 18.00 -14.36
N PRO A 208 -19.45 17.03 -13.85
CA PRO A 208 -19.19 15.63 -14.15
C PRO A 208 -19.21 15.40 -15.67
N LEU A 209 -18.25 14.66 -16.19
CA LEU A 209 -18.12 14.34 -17.61
C LEU A 209 -19.44 13.79 -18.21
N GLU A 210 -20.17 13.02 -17.41
CA GLU A 210 -21.49 12.43 -17.77
C GLU A 210 -22.55 13.49 -18.09
N ARG A 211 -22.52 14.68 -17.47
CA ARG A 211 -23.44 15.78 -17.76
C ARG A 211 -23.06 16.58 -19.00
N ALA A 212 -21.80 16.61 -19.31
CA ALA A 212 -21.30 17.36 -20.47
C ALA A 212 -21.47 16.59 -21.80
N LEU A 213 -21.67 15.27 -21.75
CA LEU A 213 -21.86 14.40 -22.91
C LEU A 213 -23.32 14.06 -23.23
N ASN A 214 -24.28 14.49 -22.40
CA ASN A 214 -25.72 14.39 -22.63
C ASN A 214 -26.31 15.74 -23.01
#